data_860cf5d3a173612ec25812382ce4da10
#
_entry.id   860cf5d3a173612ec25812382ce4da10
#
_cell.length_a   1.000
_cell.length_b   1.000
_cell.length_c   1.000
_cell.angle_alpha   90.00
_cell.angle_beta   90.00
_cell.angle_gamma   90.00
#
_symmetry.space_group_name_H-M   'P 1'
#
loop_
_entity.id
_entity.type
_entity.pdbx_description
1 polymer ?
#
loop_
_entity_poly.entity_id
_entity_poly.type
_entity_poly.pdbx_seq_one_letter_code
_entity_poly.pdbx_strand_id
1 'polypeptide(L)'
;MLIKLNQFIFFVILGFLTSCSNPTEPHYALINNSAKVLVMLSPDCPLCKNYTKDISELMTAFGDEIPFYGVVSGTFYSTLEVDSFLQSYKLPLDIIYDPDFLLCNQLDATITPEVFFIDENNDILYSGLFDNWLGELGRRRSFITEYYLKDALKAYQIGATIKTPKTKAIGCFIE
;
A
#
# COMPACT_ATOMS: atom_id res chain seq x y z
N MET A 1 -10.99 -56.67 59.54
CA MET A 1 -11.91 -55.84 58.79
C MET A 1 -11.13 -54.62 58.31
N LEU A 2 -10.54 -54.72 57.12
CA LEU A 2 -9.59 -53.72 56.60
C LEU A 2 -10.29 -52.89 55.50
N ILE A 3 -10.40 -51.63 55.78
CA ILE A 3 -10.97 -50.64 54.83
C ILE A 3 -9.82 -50.19 53.92
N LYS A 4 -9.89 -50.54 52.63
CA LYS A 4 -8.97 -50.03 51.62
C LYS A 4 -9.36 -48.61 51.25
N LEU A 5 -8.51 -47.68 51.58
CA LEU A 5 -8.58 -46.29 51.16
C LEU A 5 -8.06 -46.17 49.72
N ASN A 6 -8.96 -45.90 48.79
CA ASN A 6 -8.63 -45.75 47.37
C ASN A 6 -8.26 -44.28 47.12
N GLN A 7 -6.97 -44.03 46.90
CA GLN A 7 -6.47 -42.69 46.55
C GLN A 7 -6.77 -42.43 45.10
N PHE A 8 -7.76 -41.57 44.82
CA PHE A 8 -7.97 -40.96 43.53
C PHE A 8 -6.93 -39.86 43.32
N ILE A 9 -5.91 -40.15 42.50
CA ILE A 9 -4.98 -39.16 42.02
C ILE A 9 -5.68 -38.36 40.92
N PHE A 10 -6.08 -37.13 41.24
CA PHE A 10 -6.62 -36.17 40.32
C PHE A 10 -5.46 -35.56 39.50
N PHE A 11 -5.22 -36.06 38.28
CA PHE A 11 -4.29 -35.42 37.34
C PHE A 11 -4.92 -34.14 36.84
N VAL A 12 -4.53 -33.01 37.41
CA VAL A 12 -4.82 -31.66 36.87
C VAL A 12 -3.92 -31.50 35.65
N ILE A 13 -4.47 -31.77 34.48
CA ILE A 13 -3.84 -31.39 33.21
C ILE A 13 -4.00 -29.86 33.07
N LEU A 14 -2.93 -29.15 33.46
CA LEU A 14 -2.80 -27.73 33.21
C LEU A 14 -2.55 -27.53 31.72
N GLY A 15 -3.65 -27.40 30.94
CA GLY A 15 -3.58 -27.05 29.53
C GLY A 15 -2.98 -25.66 29.38
N PHE A 16 -1.72 -25.59 28.98
CA PHE A 16 -1.14 -24.37 28.43
C PHE A 16 -1.88 -24.03 27.16
N LEU A 17 -2.84 -23.12 27.25
CA LEU A 17 -3.38 -22.41 26.11
C LEU A 17 -2.25 -21.52 25.58
N THR A 18 -1.45 -22.04 24.66
CA THR A 18 -0.62 -21.18 23.81
C THR A 18 -1.58 -20.34 22.98
N SER A 19 -1.84 -19.12 23.44
CA SER A 19 -2.48 -18.09 22.63
C SER A 19 -1.51 -17.81 21.49
N CYS A 20 -1.69 -18.47 20.35
CA CYS A 20 -1.14 -17.97 19.10
C CYS A 20 -1.81 -16.62 18.86
N SER A 21 -1.09 -15.54 19.12
CA SER A 21 -1.45 -14.24 18.56
C SER A 21 -1.42 -14.42 17.05
N ASN A 22 -2.59 -14.43 16.41
CA ASN A 22 -2.67 -14.36 14.96
C ASN A 22 -1.87 -13.12 14.55
N PRO A 23 -1.01 -13.21 13.53
CA PRO A 23 -0.38 -12.02 12.97
C PRO A 23 -1.51 -11.06 12.63
N THR A 24 -1.43 -9.84 13.14
CA THR A 24 -2.44 -8.81 12.86
C THR A 24 -2.46 -8.61 11.35
N GLU A 25 -3.63 -8.83 10.74
CA GLU A 25 -3.82 -8.58 9.31
C GLU A 25 -3.30 -7.20 8.95
N PRO A 26 -2.59 -7.05 7.83
CA PRO A 26 -2.09 -5.74 7.42
C PRO A 26 -3.25 -4.77 7.22
N HIS A 27 -3.09 -3.53 7.65
CA HIS A 27 -4.16 -2.53 7.64
C HIS A 27 -4.74 -2.31 6.22
N TYR A 28 -3.92 -2.42 5.17
CA TYR A 28 -4.36 -2.35 3.78
C TYR A 28 -5.19 -3.58 3.32
N ALA A 29 -5.12 -4.70 4.01
CA ALA A 29 -5.98 -5.86 3.74
C ALA A 29 -7.46 -5.55 4.03
N LEU A 30 -7.72 -4.60 4.94
CA LEU A 30 -9.08 -4.19 5.31
C LEU A 30 -9.77 -3.35 4.23
N ILE A 31 -9.05 -2.86 3.22
CA ILE A 31 -9.60 -2.00 2.17
C ILE A 31 -10.52 -2.79 1.26
N ASN A 32 -10.05 -3.93 0.77
CA ASN A 32 -10.81 -4.95 0.05
C ASN A 32 -9.95 -6.21 -0.14
N ASN A 33 -10.57 -7.33 -0.53
CA ASN A 33 -9.88 -8.60 -0.80
C ASN A 33 -9.54 -8.77 -2.29
N SER A 34 -9.27 -7.70 -3.02
CA SER A 34 -8.85 -7.74 -4.42
C SER A 34 -7.48 -7.11 -4.58
N ALA A 35 -6.84 -7.37 -5.72
CA ALA A 35 -5.64 -6.65 -6.11
C ALA A 35 -5.92 -5.14 -6.16
N LYS A 36 -4.97 -4.31 -5.74
CA LYS A 36 -5.14 -2.86 -5.60
C LYS A 36 -3.83 -2.11 -5.72
N VAL A 37 -3.92 -0.84 -6.12
CA VAL A 37 -2.79 0.09 -6.12
C VAL A 37 -3.01 1.15 -5.04
N LEU A 38 -2.01 1.31 -4.17
CA LEU A 38 -1.95 2.40 -3.21
C LEU A 38 -0.93 3.42 -3.70
N VAL A 39 -1.31 4.69 -3.66
CA VAL A 39 -0.46 5.82 -4.07
C VAL A 39 -0.27 6.74 -2.88
N MET A 40 0.93 6.79 -2.32
CA MET A 40 1.25 7.74 -1.26
C MET A 40 1.25 9.16 -1.84
N LEU A 41 0.46 10.06 -1.28
CA LEU A 41 0.21 11.40 -1.80
C LEU A 41 0.37 12.47 -0.74
N SER A 42 0.87 13.65 -1.19
CA SER A 42 0.83 14.90 -0.44
C SER A 42 0.33 16.01 -1.37
N PRO A 43 -0.73 16.75 -1.00
CA PRO A 43 -1.31 17.78 -1.84
C PRO A 43 -0.36 18.89 -2.30
N ASP A 44 0.63 19.24 -1.51
CA ASP A 44 1.62 20.28 -1.82
C ASP A 44 2.89 19.73 -2.50
N CYS A 45 3.10 18.39 -2.53
CA CYS A 45 4.23 17.79 -3.20
C CYS A 45 4.21 18.07 -4.72
N PRO A 46 5.21 18.77 -5.29
CA PRO A 46 5.25 19.06 -6.72
C PRO A 46 5.27 17.81 -7.60
N LEU A 47 5.84 16.72 -7.11
CA LEU A 47 5.90 15.47 -7.85
C LEU A 47 4.55 14.75 -7.85
N CYS A 48 3.80 14.79 -6.74
CA CYS A 48 2.43 14.32 -6.73
C CYS A 48 1.57 15.07 -7.76
N LYS A 49 1.69 16.41 -7.83
CA LYS A 49 1.00 17.23 -8.83
C LYS A 49 1.36 16.84 -10.27
N ASN A 50 2.62 16.53 -10.53
CA ASN A 50 3.08 16.15 -11.86
C ASN A 50 2.53 14.79 -12.31
N TYR A 51 2.38 13.82 -11.38
CA TYR A 51 1.91 12.46 -11.72
C TYR A 51 0.38 12.32 -11.75
N THR A 52 -0.40 13.38 -11.46
CA THR A 52 -1.88 13.29 -11.45
C THR A 52 -2.47 12.79 -12.78
N LYS A 53 -1.88 13.22 -13.91
CA LYS A 53 -2.31 12.78 -15.23
C LYS A 53 -2.00 11.30 -15.45
N ASP A 54 -0.78 10.87 -15.10
CA ASP A 54 -0.37 9.46 -15.26
C ASP A 54 -1.21 8.54 -14.38
N ILE A 55 -1.53 8.96 -13.15
CA ILE A 55 -2.45 8.24 -12.26
C ILE A 55 -3.82 8.08 -12.93
N SER A 56 -4.40 9.16 -13.47
CA SER A 56 -5.71 9.12 -14.14
C SER A 56 -5.69 8.21 -15.39
N GLU A 57 -4.60 8.23 -16.15
CA GLU A 57 -4.43 7.35 -17.31
C GLU A 57 -4.33 5.88 -16.90
N LEU A 58 -3.61 5.58 -15.84
CA LEU A 58 -3.51 4.22 -15.28
C LEU A 58 -4.86 3.75 -14.71
N MET A 59 -5.58 4.60 -13.98
CA MET A 59 -6.93 4.30 -13.51
C MET A 59 -7.89 4.00 -14.66
N THR A 60 -7.82 4.77 -15.75
CA THR A 60 -8.65 4.52 -16.95
C THR A 60 -8.31 3.18 -17.60
N ALA A 61 -7.03 2.80 -17.59
CA ALA A 61 -6.58 1.58 -18.27
C ALA A 61 -6.78 0.30 -17.45
N PHE A 62 -6.74 0.38 -16.11
CA PHE A 62 -6.68 -0.77 -15.20
C PHE A 62 -7.71 -0.73 -14.09
N GLY A 63 -8.34 0.42 -13.81
CA GLY A 63 -9.16 0.66 -12.63
C GLY A 63 -10.42 -0.19 -12.51
N ASP A 64 -10.95 -0.70 -13.63
CA ASP A 64 -12.10 -1.61 -13.61
C ASP A 64 -11.79 -2.95 -12.93
N GLU A 65 -10.54 -3.42 -13.02
CA GLU A 65 -10.09 -4.70 -12.43
C GLU A 65 -9.25 -4.48 -11.17
N ILE A 66 -8.45 -3.41 -11.14
CA ILE A 66 -7.49 -3.11 -10.09
C ILE A 66 -7.77 -1.69 -9.57
N PRO A 67 -8.51 -1.53 -8.47
CA PRO A 67 -8.81 -0.22 -7.90
C PRO A 67 -7.56 0.50 -7.41
N PHE A 68 -7.59 1.83 -7.56
CA PHE A 68 -6.54 2.73 -7.09
C PHE A 68 -7.04 3.55 -5.91
N TYR A 69 -6.19 3.71 -4.91
CA TYR A 69 -6.46 4.52 -3.73
C TYR A 69 -5.28 5.46 -3.47
N GLY A 70 -5.59 6.72 -3.16
CA GLY A 70 -4.60 7.64 -2.61
C GLY A 70 -4.47 7.44 -1.10
N VAL A 71 -3.26 7.51 -0.58
CA VAL A 71 -3.00 7.46 0.86
C VAL A 71 -2.39 8.78 1.29
N VAL A 72 -3.04 9.45 2.24
CA VAL A 72 -2.54 10.67 2.87
C VAL A 72 -2.28 10.36 4.34
N SER A 73 -0.99 10.26 4.69
CA SER A 73 -0.55 9.93 6.05
C SER A 73 -0.33 11.18 6.89
N GLY A 74 -0.48 11.02 8.21
CA GLY A 74 -0.39 12.10 9.18
C GLY A 74 -1.61 13.02 9.22
N THR A 75 -1.50 14.09 9.98
CA THR A 75 -2.57 15.07 10.22
C THR A 75 -2.24 16.46 9.67
N PHE A 76 -1.19 16.56 8.86
CA PHE A 76 -0.73 17.85 8.32
C PHE A 76 -1.74 18.46 7.37
N TYR A 77 -2.41 17.65 6.55
CA TYR A 77 -3.43 18.11 5.61
C TYR A 77 -4.85 17.83 6.12
N SER A 78 -5.69 18.85 6.05
CA SER A 78 -7.13 18.70 6.26
C SER A 78 -7.78 18.00 5.06
N THR A 79 -8.95 17.40 5.28
CA THR A 79 -9.76 16.80 4.20
C THR A 79 -10.09 17.82 3.10
N LEU A 80 -10.32 19.10 3.46
CA LEU A 80 -10.61 20.15 2.51
C LEU A 80 -9.43 20.47 1.57
N GLU A 81 -8.20 20.44 2.08
CA GLU A 81 -6.99 20.64 1.25
C GLU A 81 -6.79 19.45 0.29
N VAL A 82 -7.01 18.23 0.76
CA VAL A 82 -6.96 17.03 -0.08
C VAL A 82 -8.04 17.06 -1.16
N ASP A 83 -9.27 17.39 -0.82
CA ASP A 83 -10.38 17.52 -1.77
C ASP A 83 -10.10 18.62 -2.81
N SER A 84 -9.56 19.76 -2.37
CA SER A 84 -9.16 20.87 -3.26
C SER A 84 -8.08 20.44 -4.24
N PHE A 85 -7.11 19.63 -3.79
CA PHE A 85 -6.09 19.05 -4.66
C PHE A 85 -6.73 18.12 -5.70
N LEU A 86 -7.55 17.16 -5.28
CA LEU A 86 -8.21 16.22 -6.19
C LEU A 86 -9.06 16.95 -7.24
N GLN A 87 -9.84 17.94 -6.84
CA GLN A 87 -10.66 18.75 -7.75
C GLN A 87 -9.81 19.58 -8.73
N SER A 88 -8.75 20.22 -8.25
CA SER A 88 -7.87 21.07 -9.07
C SER A 88 -7.19 20.29 -10.19
N TYR A 89 -6.84 19.04 -9.92
CA TYR A 89 -6.19 18.14 -10.88
C TYR A 89 -7.15 17.16 -11.56
N LYS A 90 -8.45 17.23 -11.25
CA LYS A 90 -9.50 16.31 -11.76
C LYS A 90 -9.11 14.84 -11.56
N LEU A 91 -8.55 14.53 -10.40
CA LEU A 91 -8.08 13.20 -10.07
C LEU A 91 -9.19 12.43 -9.33
N PRO A 92 -9.88 11.46 -9.97
CA PRO A 92 -11.00 10.73 -9.39
C PRO A 92 -10.52 9.57 -8.49
N LEU A 93 -9.71 9.90 -7.50
CA LEU A 93 -9.04 8.93 -6.64
C LEU A 93 -9.70 8.92 -5.26
N ASP A 94 -10.10 7.75 -4.79
CA ASP A 94 -10.58 7.56 -3.43
C ASP A 94 -9.40 7.67 -2.45
N ILE A 95 -9.61 8.43 -1.36
CA ILE A 95 -8.55 8.71 -0.39
C ILE A 95 -8.73 7.90 0.88
N ILE A 96 -7.65 7.26 1.29
CA ILE A 96 -7.47 6.64 2.59
C ILE A 96 -6.67 7.62 3.45
N TYR A 97 -7.30 8.11 4.51
CA TYR A 97 -6.61 8.91 5.51
C TYR A 97 -5.92 7.99 6.52
N ASP A 98 -4.63 8.20 6.73
CA ASP A 98 -3.77 7.40 7.62
C ASP A 98 -3.14 8.31 8.70
N PRO A 99 -3.96 8.89 9.61
CA PRO A 99 -3.50 9.92 10.55
C PRO A 99 -2.44 9.42 11.54
N ASP A 100 -2.45 8.13 11.83
CA ASP A 100 -1.55 7.49 12.80
C ASP A 100 -0.37 6.77 12.12
N PHE A 101 -0.18 6.97 10.81
CA PHE A 101 0.88 6.35 10.00
C PHE A 101 0.88 4.81 10.02
N LEU A 102 -0.26 4.17 10.31
CA LEU A 102 -0.35 2.71 10.38
C LEU A 102 -0.08 2.06 9.04
N LEU A 103 -0.72 2.56 7.99
CA LEU A 103 -0.56 2.08 6.63
C LEU A 103 0.83 2.43 6.08
N CYS A 104 1.26 3.66 6.29
CA CYS A 104 2.60 4.14 5.93
C CYS A 104 3.71 3.26 6.52
N ASN A 105 3.61 2.96 7.83
CA ASN A 105 4.60 2.12 8.52
C ASN A 105 4.56 0.65 8.05
N GLN A 106 3.37 0.09 7.78
CA GLN A 106 3.24 -1.28 7.27
C GLN A 106 3.86 -1.46 5.88
N LEU A 107 3.77 -0.42 5.05
CA LEU A 107 4.33 -0.41 3.70
C LEU A 107 5.82 -0.01 3.66
N ASP A 108 6.40 0.42 4.78
CA ASP A 108 7.73 1.03 4.85
C ASP A 108 7.84 2.24 3.90
N ALA A 109 6.73 2.97 3.74
CA ALA A 109 6.64 4.13 2.88
C ALA A 109 7.26 5.36 3.56
N THR A 110 8.10 6.10 2.85
CA THR A 110 8.77 7.29 3.39
C THR A 110 8.71 8.49 2.46
N ILE A 111 8.23 8.28 1.24
CA ILE A 111 8.31 9.24 0.13
C ILE A 111 6.93 9.41 -0.53
N THR A 112 6.65 10.61 -1.05
CA THR A 112 5.52 10.88 -1.94
C THR A 112 6.01 11.53 -3.24
N PRO A 113 5.48 11.12 -4.42
CA PRO A 113 4.65 9.95 -4.62
C PRO A 113 5.45 8.63 -4.58
N GLU A 114 4.94 7.63 -3.91
CA GLU A 114 5.39 6.25 -3.98
C GLU A 114 4.18 5.36 -4.24
N VAL A 115 4.34 4.28 -5.00
CA VAL A 115 3.23 3.37 -5.33
C VAL A 115 3.49 1.97 -4.80
N PHE A 116 2.41 1.31 -4.38
CA PHE A 116 2.40 -0.07 -3.95
C PHE A 116 1.30 -0.80 -4.72
N PHE A 117 1.69 -1.80 -5.49
CA PHE A 117 0.75 -2.72 -6.12
C PHE A 117 0.70 -4.00 -5.29
N ILE A 118 -0.48 -4.33 -4.80
CA ILE A 118 -0.74 -5.39 -3.82
C ILE A 118 -1.76 -6.34 -4.43
N ASP A 119 -1.54 -7.65 -4.32
CA ASP A 119 -2.45 -8.66 -4.84
C ASP A 119 -3.62 -8.98 -3.87
N GLU A 120 -4.47 -9.92 -4.25
CA GLU A 120 -5.59 -10.40 -3.44
C GLU A 120 -5.18 -11.17 -2.18
N ASN A 121 -3.93 -11.65 -2.11
CA ASN A 121 -3.37 -12.33 -0.94
C ASN A 121 -2.69 -11.34 0.02
N ASN A 122 -2.69 -10.05 -0.30
CA ASN A 122 -2.01 -8.96 0.37
C ASN A 122 -0.47 -9.01 0.24
N ASP A 123 0.04 -9.66 -0.79
CA ASP A 123 1.45 -9.62 -1.13
C ASP A 123 1.77 -8.38 -1.97
N ILE A 124 2.84 -7.67 -1.64
CA ILE A 124 3.31 -6.52 -2.41
C ILE A 124 4.02 -7.03 -3.66
N LEU A 125 3.37 -6.89 -4.81
CA LEU A 125 3.89 -7.31 -6.11
C LEU A 125 4.87 -6.30 -6.70
N TYR A 126 4.63 -5.01 -6.43
CA TYR A 126 5.50 -3.91 -6.86
C TYR A 126 5.49 -2.77 -5.85
N SER A 127 6.65 -2.12 -5.63
CA SER A 127 6.74 -0.87 -4.89
C SER A 127 7.77 0.10 -5.48
N GLY A 128 7.50 1.42 -5.39
CA GLY A 128 8.43 2.48 -5.77
C GLY A 128 7.89 3.51 -6.76
N LEU A 129 8.61 3.76 -7.84
CA LEU A 129 8.31 4.79 -8.85
C LEU A 129 7.19 4.37 -9.82
N PHE A 130 6.50 5.36 -10.41
CA PHE A 130 5.61 5.12 -11.56
C PHE A 130 6.40 4.69 -12.81
N ASP A 131 7.49 5.41 -13.07
CA ASP A 131 8.34 5.27 -14.27
C ASP A 131 9.75 5.80 -13.98
N ASN A 132 10.60 5.90 -15.00
CA ASN A 132 11.94 6.43 -14.89
C ASN A 132 12.09 7.91 -15.30
N TRP A 133 11.01 8.68 -15.28
CA TRP A 133 11.05 10.12 -15.59
C TRP A 133 12.01 10.88 -14.66
N LEU A 134 12.01 10.56 -13.37
CA LEU A 134 12.98 11.05 -12.40
C LEU A 134 14.15 10.06 -12.30
N GLY A 135 15.34 10.52 -12.65
CA GLY A 135 16.57 9.77 -12.38
C GLY A 135 17.11 10.01 -10.97
N GLU A 136 17.00 11.27 -10.52
CA GLU A 136 17.38 11.77 -9.19
C GLU A 136 16.52 12.99 -8.87
N LEU A 137 16.48 13.39 -7.60
CA LEU A 137 15.75 14.60 -7.20
C LEU A 137 16.26 15.82 -7.98
N GLY A 138 15.36 16.49 -8.70
CA GLY A 138 15.69 17.63 -9.56
C GLY A 138 16.22 17.29 -10.96
N ARG A 139 16.51 16.03 -11.27
CA ARG A 139 16.95 15.58 -12.61
C ARG A 139 15.84 14.81 -13.32
N ARG A 140 15.23 15.46 -14.32
CA ARG A 140 14.20 14.88 -15.16
C ARG A 140 14.81 14.34 -16.44
N ARG A 141 14.35 13.16 -16.88
CA ARG A 141 14.68 12.62 -18.21
C ARG A 141 13.83 13.31 -19.26
N SER A 142 14.40 13.52 -20.45
CA SER A 142 13.66 14.05 -21.60
C SER A 142 12.65 13.04 -22.16
N PHE A 143 12.93 11.75 -21.96
CA PHE A 143 12.06 10.66 -22.42
C PHE A 143 11.94 9.59 -21.33
N ILE A 144 10.71 9.12 -21.09
CA ILE A 144 10.41 7.95 -20.28
C ILE A 144 10.68 6.71 -21.15
N THR A 145 11.49 5.80 -20.65
CA THR A 145 11.83 4.54 -21.33
C THR A 145 11.36 3.32 -20.57
N GLU A 146 11.00 3.49 -19.27
CA GLU A 146 10.54 2.42 -18.40
C GLU A 146 9.33 2.87 -17.61
N TYR A 147 8.27 2.08 -17.66
CA TYR A 147 6.97 2.34 -17.05
C TYR A 147 6.69 1.29 -15.97
N TYR A 148 7.43 1.37 -14.86
CA TYR A 148 7.50 0.31 -13.85
C TYR A 148 6.14 -0.17 -13.33
N LEU A 149 5.29 0.74 -12.85
CA LEU A 149 3.95 0.37 -12.36
C LEU A 149 3.09 -0.20 -13.48
N LYS A 150 3.05 0.48 -14.64
CA LYS A 150 2.27 0.03 -15.80
C LYS A 150 2.67 -1.36 -16.27
N ASP A 151 3.97 -1.65 -16.30
CA ASP A 151 4.49 -2.95 -16.71
C ASP A 151 4.20 -4.03 -15.66
N ALA A 152 4.22 -3.69 -14.37
CA ALA A 152 3.81 -4.58 -13.30
C ALA A 152 2.31 -4.96 -13.41
N LEU A 153 1.43 -3.96 -13.62
CA LEU A 153 0.00 -4.17 -13.81
C LEU A 153 -0.30 -5.05 -15.04
N LYS A 154 0.35 -4.77 -16.16
CA LYS A 154 0.22 -5.61 -17.36
C LYS A 154 0.69 -7.05 -17.15
N ALA A 155 1.85 -7.22 -16.48
CA ALA A 155 2.37 -8.55 -16.19
C ALA A 155 1.38 -9.35 -15.34
N TYR A 156 0.79 -8.72 -14.31
CA TYR A 156 -0.22 -9.34 -13.47
C TYR A 156 -1.47 -9.78 -14.26
N GLN A 157 -2.04 -8.89 -15.10
CA GLN A 157 -3.23 -9.21 -15.91
C GLN A 157 -3.05 -10.43 -16.81
N ILE A 158 -1.83 -10.66 -17.33
CA ILE A 158 -1.54 -11.82 -18.20
C ILE A 158 -0.91 -13.00 -17.45
N GLY A 159 -0.84 -12.95 -16.11
CA GLY A 159 -0.22 -14.00 -15.29
C GLY A 159 1.29 -14.16 -15.49
N ALA A 160 1.98 -13.12 -15.95
CA ALA A 160 3.43 -13.13 -16.16
C ALA A 160 4.19 -12.61 -14.92
N THR A 161 5.45 -12.99 -14.82
CA THR A 161 6.34 -12.52 -13.75
C THR A 161 6.66 -11.03 -13.91
N ILE A 162 6.50 -10.26 -12.83
CA ILE A 162 6.92 -8.85 -12.77
C ILE A 162 8.45 -8.78 -12.75
N LYS A 163 9.02 -8.18 -13.80
CA LYS A 163 10.48 -8.15 -14.00
C LYS A 163 11.20 -7.26 -12.99
N THR A 164 10.58 -6.15 -12.61
CA THR A 164 11.13 -5.17 -11.68
C THR A 164 10.13 -5.01 -10.53
N PRO A 165 10.23 -5.82 -9.46
CA PRO A 165 9.25 -5.78 -8.37
C PRO A 165 9.45 -4.62 -7.40
N LYS A 166 10.61 -3.96 -7.44
CA LYS A 166 10.91 -2.82 -6.56
C LYS A 166 11.82 -1.81 -7.24
N THR A 167 11.51 -0.52 -7.05
CA THR A 167 12.41 0.60 -7.38
C THR A 167 12.54 1.51 -6.17
N LYS A 168 13.56 2.37 -6.16
CA LYS A 168 13.73 3.33 -5.08
C LYS A 168 12.89 4.57 -5.36
N ALA A 169 11.93 4.87 -4.50
CA ALA A 169 11.11 6.07 -4.60
C ALA A 169 11.97 7.36 -4.54
N ILE A 170 11.57 8.38 -5.29
CA ILE A 170 12.18 9.70 -5.34
C ILE A 170 11.05 10.72 -5.20
N GLY A 171 11.12 11.57 -4.18
CA GLY A 171 10.02 12.51 -3.93
C GLY A 171 10.21 13.36 -2.70
N CYS A 172 9.09 13.83 -2.16
CA CYS A 172 9.02 14.55 -0.90
C CYS A 172 8.93 13.54 0.26
N PHE A 173 9.48 13.87 1.42
CA PHE A 173 9.29 13.03 2.60
C PHE A 173 7.84 13.08 3.07
N ILE A 174 7.36 11.97 3.61
CA ILE A 174 6.09 11.90 4.35
C ILE A 174 6.34 12.52 5.72
N GLU A 175 5.51 13.51 6.11
CA GLU A 175 5.62 14.26 7.37
C GLU A 175 4.42 13.99 8.28
#